data_e6ab303215ec04568b9b45e63886d500
#
_entry.id   e6ab303215ec04568b9b45e63886d500
#
_cell.length_a   1.000
_cell.length_b   1.000
_cell.length_c   1.000
_cell.angle_alpha   90.00
_cell.angle_beta   90.00
_cell.angle_gamma   90.00
#
_symmetry.space_group_name_H-M   'P 1'
#
loop_
_entity.id
_entity.type
_entity.pdbx_description
1 polymer ?
#
loop_
_entity_poly.entity_id
_entity_poly.type
_entity_poly.pdbx_seq_one_letter_code
_entity_poly.pdbx_strand_id
1 'polypeptide(L)'
;MSMTRVLLVTLLTASSAFAQETNDPFPEPISSTDGVIRVNFTEFASVPDIDGQPARMMLLSDEPGTRRLFVNDMRGPLYSIDYDGRAVTQYLDIDGSDWGVSVQSSRNELGFQSFAFHPEFNRPGADGFGKFYTWTDSRNTAPDPDFTPGGGGDTHDTVLLEWTARDPSAATYDGDGPRELLRVEQPFGNHNGGQIGFNPTASSGDSDFGLL
;
A
#
# COMPACT_ATOMS: atom_id res chain seq x y z
N MET A 1 -1.85 -44.45 -62.31
CA MET A 1 -1.88 -43.08 -61.74
C MET A 1 -2.62 -43.13 -60.43
N SER A 2 -1.89 -43.12 -59.33
CA SER A 2 -2.47 -43.19 -57.97
C SER A 2 -2.52 -41.76 -57.40
N MET A 3 -3.70 -41.25 -57.10
CA MET A 3 -3.92 -39.96 -56.48
C MET A 3 -3.90 -40.13 -54.95
N THR A 4 -2.81 -39.70 -54.33
CA THR A 4 -2.71 -39.61 -52.87
C THR A 4 -3.48 -38.40 -52.40
N ARG A 5 -4.55 -38.59 -51.63
CA ARG A 5 -5.27 -37.48 -50.94
C ARG A 5 -4.55 -37.13 -49.65
N VAL A 6 -4.06 -35.90 -49.59
CA VAL A 6 -3.53 -35.32 -48.35
C VAL A 6 -4.71 -34.79 -47.55
N LEU A 7 -4.90 -35.34 -46.34
CA LEU A 7 -5.87 -34.84 -45.37
C LEU A 7 -5.22 -33.76 -44.51
N LEU A 8 -5.64 -32.50 -44.68
CA LEU A 8 -5.21 -31.40 -43.86
C LEU A 8 -6.05 -31.38 -42.57
N VAL A 9 -5.43 -31.74 -41.45
CA VAL A 9 -6.08 -31.65 -40.14
C VAL A 9 -5.72 -30.28 -39.56
N THR A 10 -6.69 -29.37 -39.51
CA THR A 10 -6.55 -28.09 -38.86
C THR A 10 -6.82 -28.27 -37.35
N LEU A 11 -5.77 -28.19 -36.52
CA LEU A 11 -5.94 -28.12 -35.08
C LEU A 11 -6.46 -26.74 -34.71
N LEU A 12 -7.71 -26.63 -34.28
CA LEU A 12 -8.20 -25.45 -33.57
C LEU A 12 -7.72 -25.53 -32.11
N THR A 13 -6.74 -24.73 -31.76
CA THR A 13 -6.43 -24.47 -30.36
C THR A 13 -7.47 -23.51 -29.79
N ALA A 14 -8.38 -24.01 -28.99
CA ALA A 14 -9.26 -23.19 -28.18
C ALA A 14 -8.40 -22.57 -27.07
N SER A 15 -8.11 -21.28 -27.18
CA SER A 15 -7.60 -20.50 -26.05
C SER A 15 -8.72 -20.40 -25.03
N SER A 16 -8.62 -21.13 -23.93
CA SER A 16 -9.43 -20.86 -22.75
C SER A 16 -9.01 -19.51 -22.18
N ALA A 17 -9.79 -18.47 -22.44
CA ALA A 17 -9.73 -17.25 -21.68
C ALA A 17 -10.10 -17.63 -20.25
N PHE A 18 -9.12 -17.63 -19.34
CA PHE A 18 -9.42 -17.65 -17.92
C PHE A 18 -10.16 -16.35 -17.61
N ALA A 19 -11.42 -16.45 -17.25
CA ALA A 19 -12.14 -15.34 -16.67
C ALA A 19 -11.39 -14.96 -15.39
N GLN A 20 -10.92 -13.72 -15.31
CA GLN A 20 -10.36 -13.18 -14.08
C GLN A 20 -11.45 -13.29 -13.03
N GLU A 21 -11.19 -14.00 -11.93
CA GLU A 21 -12.09 -13.99 -10.78
C GLU A 21 -12.19 -12.54 -10.30
N THR A 22 -13.33 -11.94 -10.48
CA THR A 22 -13.60 -10.61 -9.93
C THR A 22 -14.00 -10.81 -8.48
N ASN A 23 -13.37 -10.09 -7.56
CA ASN A 23 -13.83 -9.96 -6.17
C ASN A 23 -15.10 -9.09 -6.09
N ASP A 24 -15.90 -9.08 -7.13
CA ASP A 24 -17.16 -8.36 -7.13
C ASP A 24 -18.15 -9.08 -6.20
N PRO A 25 -18.54 -8.47 -5.08
CA PRO A 25 -19.53 -9.05 -4.16
C PRO A 25 -20.92 -9.13 -4.79
N PHE A 26 -21.11 -8.55 -5.98
CA PHE A 26 -22.36 -8.54 -6.72
C PHE A 26 -22.17 -9.25 -8.07
N PRO A 27 -22.22 -10.62 -8.11
CA PRO A 27 -21.99 -11.39 -9.31
C PRO A 27 -23.01 -11.09 -10.44
N GLU A 28 -24.16 -10.53 -10.06
CA GLU A 28 -25.17 -10.04 -10.98
C GLU A 28 -25.34 -8.53 -10.78
N PRO A 29 -25.51 -7.74 -11.84
CA PRO A 29 -25.77 -6.31 -11.71
C PRO A 29 -26.98 -6.03 -10.84
N ILE A 30 -26.86 -5.07 -9.93
CA ILE A 30 -28.01 -4.63 -9.12
C ILE A 30 -29.08 -4.08 -10.07
N SER A 31 -30.30 -4.60 -9.97
CA SER A 31 -31.40 -4.18 -10.83
C SER A 31 -31.69 -2.68 -10.65
N SER A 32 -31.76 -1.93 -11.75
CA SER A 32 -32.15 -0.52 -11.73
C SER A 32 -33.59 -0.26 -11.29
N THR A 33 -34.38 -1.33 -11.13
CA THR A 33 -35.76 -1.28 -10.61
C THR A 33 -35.82 -1.38 -9.10
N ASP A 34 -34.73 -1.79 -8.44
CA ASP A 34 -34.67 -1.83 -6.99
C ASP A 34 -34.44 -0.40 -6.46
N GLY A 35 -35.52 0.25 -6.09
CA GLY A 35 -35.50 1.64 -5.64
C GLY A 35 -34.81 1.91 -4.30
N VAL A 36 -34.41 0.84 -3.55
CA VAL A 36 -33.72 0.93 -2.25
C VAL A 36 -32.75 -0.23 -2.08
N ILE A 37 -31.47 0.10 -1.96
CA ILE A 37 -30.44 -0.85 -1.53
C ILE A 37 -30.26 -0.68 -0.02
N ARG A 38 -30.42 -1.75 0.75
CA ARG A 38 -30.12 -1.78 2.18
C ARG A 38 -28.76 -2.41 2.40
N VAL A 39 -27.86 -1.66 3.03
CA VAL A 39 -26.56 -2.15 3.47
C VAL A 39 -26.52 -2.21 4.99
N ASN A 40 -25.93 -3.27 5.52
CA ASN A 40 -25.63 -3.40 6.94
C ASN A 40 -24.12 -3.28 7.12
N PHE A 41 -23.71 -2.61 8.20
CA PHE A 41 -22.33 -2.51 8.61
C PHE A 41 -22.16 -3.26 9.92
N THR A 42 -21.07 -4.02 10.01
CA THR A 42 -20.64 -4.67 11.24
C THR A 42 -19.24 -4.17 11.53
N GLU A 43 -18.97 -3.81 12.78
CA GLU A 43 -17.61 -3.48 13.21
C GLU A 43 -16.71 -4.70 12.97
N PHE A 44 -15.61 -4.47 12.25
CA PHE A 44 -14.61 -5.50 11.97
C PHE A 44 -13.46 -5.43 12.98
N ALA A 45 -12.90 -4.24 13.20
CA ALA A 45 -11.83 -3.98 14.13
C ALA A 45 -11.84 -2.51 14.55
N SER A 46 -11.26 -2.19 15.70
CA SER A 46 -11.09 -0.82 16.19
C SER A 46 -9.61 -0.53 16.38
N VAL A 47 -9.13 0.51 15.70
CA VAL A 47 -7.77 1.03 15.86
C VAL A 47 -7.73 1.92 17.11
N PRO A 48 -6.67 1.84 17.94
CA PRO A 48 -6.56 2.64 19.17
C PRO A 48 -6.61 4.14 18.92
N ASP A 49 -7.22 4.86 19.84
CA ASP A 49 -7.10 6.32 19.92
C ASP A 49 -5.66 6.74 20.26
N ILE A 50 -5.22 7.88 19.74
CA ILE A 50 -3.95 8.51 20.09
C ILE A 50 -4.25 9.79 20.85
N ASP A 51 -3.72 9.94 22.06
CA ASP A 51 -3.94 11.09 22.94
C ASP A 51 -5.43 11.42 23.15
N GLY A 52 -6.27 10.38 23.25
CA GLY A 52 -7.72 10.52 23.40
C GLY A 52 -8.45 11.05 22.16
N GLN A 53 -7.81 11.04 21.00
CA GLN A 53 -8.41 11.40 19.72
C GLN A 53 -8.53 10.16 18.83
N PRO A 54 -9.66 9.98 18.13
CA PRO A 54 -9.84 8.88 17.19
C PRO A 54 -8.71 8.80 16.16
N ALA A 55 -8.37 7.59 15.74
CA ALA A 55 -7.38 7.36 14.69
C ALA A 55 -7.78 8.06 13.39
N ARG A 56 -6.81 8.70 12.76
CA ARG A 56 -6.94 9.34 11.44
C ARG A 56 -6.51 8.35 10.35
N MET A 57 -7.30 7.30 10.19
CA MET A 57 -7.02 6.23 9.24
C MET A 57 -7.04 6.76 7.80
N MET A 58 -6.06 6.36 6.99
CA MET A 58 -5.92 6.85 5.62
C MET A 58 -6.04 5.74 4.58
N LEU A 59 -5.28 4.68 4.74
CA LEU A 59 -5.23 3.55 3.82
C LEU A 59 -5.37 2.24 4.59
N LEU A 60 -6.19 1.32 4.07
CA LEU A 60 -6.22 -0.09 4.48
C LEU A 60 -5.70 -0.92 3.31
N SER A 61 -4.68 -1.74 3.54
CA SER A 61 -4.09 -2.62 2.54
C SER A 61 -3.95 -4.04 3.08
N ASP A 62 -4.20 -5.01 2.21
CA ASP A 62 -3.91 -6.42 2.50
C ASP A 62 -2.43 -6.73 2.28
N GLU A 63 -1.84 -7.51 3.19
CA GLU A 63 -0.56 -8.18 2.97
C GLU A 63 -0.80 -9.71 3.08
N PRO A 64 -1.14 -10.35 1.96
CA PRO A 64 -1.60 -11.75 1.96
C PRO A 64 -0.50 -12.74 2.37
N GLY A 65 0.76 -12.39 2.18
CA GLY A 65 1.90 -13.24 2.55
C GLY A 65 1.97 -13.50 4.05
N THR A 66 1.64 -12.50 4.88
CA THR A 66 1.58 -12.62 6.34
C THR A 66 0.16 -12.77 6.87
N ARG A 67 -0.85 -12.74 6.00
CA ARG A 67 -2.28 -12.85 6.32
C ARG A 67 -2.75 -11.78 7.31
N ARG A 68 -2.33 -10.56 7.09
CA ARG A 68 -2.72 -9.39 7.88
C ARG A 68 -3.18 -8.26 6.97
N LEU A 69 -4.18 -7.52 7.44
CA LEU A 69 -4.48 -6.20 6.93
C LEU A 69 -3.60 -5.19 7.64
N PHE A 70 -3.25 -4.12 6.96
CA PHE A 70 -2.51 -3.01 7.54
C PHE A 70 -3.28 -1.72 7.35
N VAL A 71 -3.29 -0.88 8.37
CA VAL A 71 -3.91 0.44 8.33
C VAL A 71 -3.00 1.46 9.00
N ASN A 72 -2.81 2.62 8.36
CA ASN A 72 -2.02 3.69 8.95
C ASN A 72 -2.91 4.76 9.61
N ASP A 73 -2.40 5.33 10.69
CA ASP A 73 -2.83 6.62 11.22
C ASP A 73 -1.92 7.72 10.64
N MET A 74 -2.51 8.80 10.16
CA MET A 74 -1.75 9.94 9.60
C MET A 74 -0.74 10.55 10.58
N ARG A 75 -0.84 10.26 11.88
CA ARG A 75 0.09 10.75 12.90
C ARG A 75 1.38 9.94 13.05
N GLY A 76 1.48 8.77 12.37
CA GLY A 76 2.69 7.96 12.31
C GLY A 76 2.50 6.47 12.48
N PRO A 77 1.60 5.99 13.34
CA PRO A 77 1.41 4.56 13.53
C PRO A 77 0.90 3.80 12.29
N LEU A 78 1.49 2.64 12.07
CA LEU A 78 1.04 1.60 11.16
C LEU A 78 0.58 0.41 12.02
N TYR A 79 -0.67 0.02 11.90
CA TYR A 79 -1.25 -1.10 12.62
C TYR A 79 -1.43 -2.30 11.71
N SER A 80 -1.19 -3.49 12.22
CA SER A 80 -1.61 -4.75 11.60
C SER A 80 -2.88 -5.28 12.27
N ILE A 81 -3.76 -5.89 11.49
CA ILE A 81 -5.05 -6.44 11.91
C ILE A 81 -5.15 -7.86 11.37
N ASP A 82 -5.46 -8.83 12.21
CA ASP A 82 -5.71 -10.20 11.77
C ASP A 82 -6.97 -10.26 10.88
N TYR A 83 -7.04 -11.23 9.98
CA TYR A 83 -8.18 -11.38 9.06
C TYR A 83 -9.53 -11.61 9.73
N ASP A 84 -9.57 -11.96 11.01
CA ASP A 84 -10.80 -12.05 11.78
C ASP A 84 -11.12 -10.79 12.61
N GLY A 85 -10.30 -9.75 12.50
CA GLY A 85 -10.48 -8.46 13.16
C GLY A 85 -10.24 -8.44 14.67
N ARG A 86 -9.78 -9.55 15.26
CA ARG A 86 -9.71 -9.69 16.73
C ARG A 86 -8.45 -9.13 17.34
N ALA A 87 -7.34 -9.16 16.59
CA ALA A 87 -6.07 -8.62 17.04
C ALA A 87 -5.69 -7.40 16.22
N VAL A 88 -5.50 -6.28 16.91
CA VAL A 88 -4.96 -5.04 16.34
C VAL A 88 -3.65 -4.76 17.06
N THR A 89 -2.55 -4.71 16.30
CA THR A 89 -1.20 -4.52 16.85
C THR A 89 -0.56 -3.33 16.18
N GLN A 90 0.03 -2.42 16.94
CA GLN A 90 0.90 -1.39 16.38
C GLN A 90 2.16 -2.06 15.86
N TYR A 91 2.25 -2.16 14.54
CA TYR A 91 3.39 -2.78 13.86
C TYR A 91 4.62 -1.88 13.90
N LEU A 92 4.44 -0.62 13.59
CA LEU A 92 5.49 0.40 13.55
C LEU A 92 4.86 1.77 13.87
N ASP A 93 5.59 2.64 14.54
CA ASP A 93 5.31 4.07 14.53
C ASP A 93 6.45 4.78 13.79
N ILE A 94 6.14 5.36 12.61
CA ILE A 94 7.15 6.03 11.80
C ILE A 94 7.57 7.39 12.38
N ASP A 95 6.76 8.02 13.26
CA ASP A 95 7.11 9.26 13.98
C ASP A 95 8.02 8.99 15.20
N GLY A 96 8.61 7.82 15.27
CA GLY A 96 9.50 7.45 16.37
C GLY A 96 10.84 8.20 16.33
N SER A 97 11.31 8.67 17.49
CA SER A 97 12.62 9.32 17.63
C SER A 97 13.78 8.46 17.13
N ASP A 98 13.62 7.14 17.15
CA ASP A 98 14.64 6.17 16.79
C ASP A 98 14.90 6.13 15.28
N TRP A 99 13.96 6.62 14.49
CA TRP A 99 14.02 6.56 13.02
C TRP A 99 14.54 7.84 12.37
N GLY A 100 14.60 8.95 13.11
CA GLY A 100 14.94 10.25 12.54
C GLY A 100 13.85 10.87 11.66
N VAL A 101 12.68 10.26 11.62
CA VAL A 101 11.50 10.76 10.91
C VAL A 101 10.67 11.63 11.86
N SER A 102 10.21 12.77 11.37
CA SER A 102 9.31 13.67 12.12
C SER A 102 8.07 13.95 11.30
N VAL A 103 6.99 13.22 11.59
CA VAL A 103 5.74 13.31 10.84
C VAL A 103 5.06 14.65 11.05
N GLN A 104 4.80 15.37 9.95
CA GLN A 104 4.03 16.60 9.97
C GLN A 104 2.54 16.30 9.88
N SER A 105 1.88 16.15 11.02
CA SER A 105 0.46 15.78 11.10
C SER A 105 -0.44 16.87 11.70
N SER A 106 0.02 18.13 11.70
CA SER A 106 -0.66 19.23 12.39
C SER A 106 -1.93 19.74 11.68
N ARG A 107 -2.16 19.32 10.44
CA ARG A 107 -3.34 19.69 9.63
C ARG A 107 -4.06 18.46 9.11
N ASN A 108 -5.30 18.64 8.62
CA ASN A 108 -6.15 17.52 8.21
C ASN A 108 -5.61 16.72 7.02
N GLU A 109 -4.82 17.35 6.15
CA GLU A 109 -4.29 16.73 4.93
C GLU A 109 -2.80 16.39 5.02
N LEU A 110 -2.18 16.62 6.18
CA LEU A 110 -0.76 16.33 6.41
C LEU A 110 -0.59 15.10 7.29
N GLY A 111 0.44 14.33 7.01
CA GLY A 111 0.82 13.18 7.83
C GLY A 111 1.38 12.01 7.04
N PHE A 112 1.29 10.85 7.63
CA PHE A 112 1.59 9.58 7.01
C PHE A 112 0.47 9.23 6.02
N GLN A 113 0.67 9.53 4.73
CA GLN A 113 -0.37 9.49 3.70
C GLN A 113 -0.66 8.07 3.20
N SER A 114 0.39 7.29 2.91
CA SER A 114 0.21 5.93 2.39
C SER A 114 1.43 5.06 2.62
N PHE A 115 1.22 3.77 2.40
CA PHE A 115 2.27 2.76 2.44
C PHE A 115 2.03 1.70 1.36
N ALA A 116 3.07 0.97 0.99
CA ALA A 116 2.98 -0.15 0.06
C ALA A 116 3.99 -1.24 0.44
N PHE A 117 3.54 -2.49 0.52
CA PHE A 117 4.42 -3.63 0.68
C PHE A 117 4.94 -4.08 -0.68
N HIS A 118 6.24 -4.40 -0.76
CA HIS A 118 6.80 -4.99 -1.96
C HIS A 118 6.06 -6.31 -2.29
N PRO A 119 5.77 -6.62 -3.56
CA PRO A 119 5.09 -7.88 -3.93
C PRO A 119 5.77 -9.15 -3.42
N GLU A 120 7.06 -9.06 -3.11
CA GLU A 120 7.85 -10.15 -2.54
C GLU A 120 8.14 -9.96 -1.04
N PHE A 121 7.40 -9.11 -0.34
CA PHE A 121 7.63 -8.77 1.07
C PHE A 121 7.85 -10.02 1.94
N ASN A 122 7.04 -11.06 1.77
CA ASN A 122 7.14 -12.31 2.54
C ASN A 122 7.81 -13.45 1.76
N ARG A 123 8.66 -13.15 0.76
CA ARG A 123 9.36 -14.16 -0.05
C ARG A 123 10.84 -14.24 0.30
N PRO A 124 11.28 -15.22 1.13
CA PRO A 124 12.68 -15.33 1.54
C PRO A 124 13.61 -15.46 0.33
N GLY A 125 14.69 -14.67 0.35
CA GLY A 125 15.72 -14.67 -0.69
C GLY A 125 15.39 -13.86 -1.94
N ALA A 126 14.21 -13.25 -2.02
CA ALA A 126 13.89 -12.29 -3.07
C ALA A 126 14.44 -10.90 -2.74
N ASP A 127 14.64 -10.06 -3.75
CA ASP A 127 15.16 -8.69 -3.58
C ASP A 127 14.20 -7.79 -2.81
N GLY A 128 12.91 -8.11 -2.83
CA GLY A 128 11.84 -7.41 -2.11
C GLY A 128 11.54 -7.95 -0.72
N PHE A 129 12.27 -8.98 -0.24
CA PHE A 129 12.00 -9.57 1.06
C PHE A 129 12.14 -8.56 2.20
N GLY A 130 11.08 -8.45 3.01
CA GLY A 130 10.99 -7.53 4.13
C GLY A 130 10.76 -6.07 3.76
N LYS A 131 10.72 -5.71 2.47
CA LYS A 131 10.64 -4.32 2.06
C LYS A 131 9.21 -3.81 2.00
N PHE A 132 9.01 -2.63 2.58
CA PHE A 132 7.81 -1.83 2.40
C PHE A 132 8.18 -0.35 2.37
N TYR A 133 7.27 0.47 1.90
CA TYR A 133 7.50 1.87 1.61
C TYR A 133 6.45 2.72 2.28
N THR A 134 6.83 3.93 2.70
CA THR A 134 5.90 4.90 3.27
C THR A 134 6.07 6.26 2.58
N TRP A 135 4.96 6.93 2.35
CA TRP A 135 4.90 8.31 1.86
C TRP A 135 4.34 9.19 2.97
N THR A 136 5.14 10.12 3.45
CA THR A 136 4.78 10.93 4.61
C THR A 136 5.26 12.36 4.50
N ASP A 137 4.46 13.29 5.02
CA ASP A 137 4.87 14.66 5.25
C ASP A 137 5.78 14.72 6.47
N SER A 138 6.89 15.46 6.36
CA SER A 138 7.96 15.59 7.35
C SER A 138 8.15 17.04 7.77
N ARG A 139 8.35 17.26 9.08
CA ARG A 139 8.79 18.56 9.61
C ARG A 139 10.27 18.82 9.36
N ASN A 140 11.03 17.76 9.05
CA ASN A 140 12.44 17.89 8.73
C ASN A 140 12.59 18.43 7.31
N THR A 141 13.38 19.47 7.15
CA THR A 141 13.71 20.11 5.88
C THR A 141 15.17 19.86 5.46
N ALA A 142 15.79 18.86 6.05
CA ALA A 142 17.14 18.40 5.73
C ALA A 142 17.13 16.85 5.55
N PRO A 143 17.89 16.30 4.61
CA PRO A 143 18.75 16.97 3.61
C PRO A 143 17.98 17.87 2.63
N ASP A 144 18.68 18.57 1.74
CA ASP A 144 18.06 19.35 0.67
C ASP A 144 17.14 18.45 -0.18
N PRO A 145 15.98 18.94 -0.62
CA PRO A 145 15.03 18.14 -1.40
C PRO A 145 15.57 17.79 -2.78
N ASP A 146 15.21 16.61 -3.26
CA ASP A 146 15.52 16.17 -4.64
C ASP A 146 14.72 16.96 -5.67
N PHE A 147 13.57 17.48 -5.27
CA PHE A 147 12.70 18.28 -6.12
C PHE A 147 12.07 19.43 -5.34
N THR A 148 12.22 20.64 -5.89
CA THR A 148 11.62 21.88 -5.38
C THR A 148 10.63 22.42 -6.42
N PRO A 149 9.30 22.28 -6.20
CA PRO A 149 8.30 22.86 -7.08
C PRO A 149 8.28 24.39 -6.98
N GLY A 150 7.89 25.07 -8.05
CA GLY A 150 7.73 26.52 -8.04
C GLY A 150 6.49 26.96 -7.25
N GLY A 151 6.59 28.12 -6.58
CA GLY A 151 5.48 28.77 -5.86
C GLY A 151 5.50 28.50 -4.35
N GLY A 152 4.66 29.24 -3.62
CA GLY A 152 4.55 29.09 -2.16
C GLY A 152 5.79 29.40 -1.35
N GLY A 153 5.78 29.04 -0.08
CA GLY A 153 6.93 29.00 0.81
C GLY A 153 7.13 27.59 1.33
N ASP A 154 8.35 27.22 1.62
CA ASP A 154 8.65 25.96 2.28
C ASP A 154 7.90 25.87 3.63
N THR A 155 7.04 24.89 3.76
CA THR A 155 6.29 24.62 4.99
C THR A 155 6.66 23.27 5.60
N HIS A 156 7.12 22.33 4.80
CA HIS A 156 7.52 20.97 5.14
C HIS A 156 7.96 20.25 3.86
N ASP A 157 8.53 19.07 4.00
CA ASP A 157 8.83 18.17 2.89
C ASP A 157 7.93 16.96 2.93
N THR A 158 7.70 16.32 1.78
CA THR A 158 7.15 14.97 1.72
C THR A 158 8.25 14.00 1.33
N VAL A 159 8.35 12.88 2.03
CA VAL A 159 9.43 11.91 1.87
C VAL A 159 8.92 10.51 1.56
N LEU A 160 9.61 9.84 0.63
CA LEU A 160 9.46 8.42 0.35
C LEU A 160 10.55 7.66 1.10
N LEU A 161 10.14 6.77 1.97
CA LEU A 161 11.02 5.99 2.82
C LEU A 161 10.89 4.50 2.51
N GLU A 162 12.02 3.80 2.38
CA GLU A 162 12.08 2.33 2.31
C GLU A 162 12.42 1.78 3.70
N TRP A 163 11.64 0.84 4.15
CA TRP A 163 11.81 0.06 5.37
C TRP A 163 12.14 -1.38 5.03
N THR A 164 12.92 -2.06 5.86
CA THR A 164 13.26 -3.48 5.67
C THR A 164 13.11 -4.24 6.98
N ALA A 165 12.02 -5.00 7.10
CA ALA A 165 11.81 -5.93 8.21
C ALA A 165 12.75 -7.13 8.07
N ARG A 166 13.33 -7.59 9.19
CA ARG A 166 14.15 -8.83 9.22
C ARG A 166 13.28 -10.07 9.17
N ASP A 167 12.15 -10.02 9.89
CA ASP A 167 11.10 -11.04 9.86
C ASP A 167 9.76 -10.41 9.47
N PRO A 168 9.32 -10.56 8.22
CA PRO A 168 8.01 -10.05 7.77
C PRO A 168 6.82 -10.55 8.59
N SER A 169 6.94 -11.70 9.25
CA SER A 169 5.89 -12.30 10.08
C SER A 169 5.87 -11.80 11.53
N ALA A 170 6.87 -11.04 11.93
CA ALA A 170 6.94 -10.49 13.28
C ALA A 170 5.71 -9.63 13.60
N ALA A 171 5.25 -9.65 14.85
CA ALA A 171 4.10 -8.86 15.28
C ALA A 171 4.38 -7.35 15.23
N THR A 172 5.64 -6.96 15.43
CA THR A 172 6.12 -5.58 15.37
C THR A 172 7.33 -5.50 14.45
N TYR A 173 7.55 -4.32 13.87
CA TYR A 173 8.71 -4.07 13.01
C TYR A 173 10.02 -4.32 13.78
N ASP A 174 10.91 -5.08 13.17
CA ASP A 174 12.18 -5.53 13.76
C ASP A 174 13.41 -5.10 12.96
N GLY A 175 13.22 -4.23 11.96
CA GLY A 175 14.28 -3.74 11.10
C GLY A 175 15.04 -2.55 11.68
N ASP A 176 15.95 -2.00 10.87
CA ASP A 176 16.69 -0.78 11.16
C ASP A 176 15.89 0.47 10.70
N GLY A 177 16.44 1.67 10.91
CA GLY A 177 15.85 2.91 10.41
C GLY A 177 15.69 2.92 8.89
N PRO A 178 14.76 3.71 8.37
CA PRO A 178 14.43 3.72 6.96
C PRO A 178 15.55 4.33 6.10
N ARG A 179 15.56 3.94 4.84
CA ARG A 179 16.32 4.62 3.78
C ARG A 179 15.42 5.62 3.07
N GLU A 180 15.79 6.89 3.08
CA GLU A 180 15.10 7.90 2.29
C GLU A 180 15.44 7.70 0.81
N LEU A 181 14.40 7.65 -0.03
CA LEU A 181 14.51 7.43 -1.48
C LEU A 181 14.25 8.69 -2.28
N LEU A 182 13.34 9.54 -1.81
CA LEU A 182 12.93 10.77 -2.47
C LEU A 182 12.45 11.77 -1.42
N ARG A 183 12.83 13.03 -1.59
CA ARG A 183 12.35 14.17 -0.84
C ARG A 183 11.82 15.25 -1.77
N VAL A 184 10.62 15.71 -1.50
CA VAL A 184 9.96 16.76 -2.27
C VAL A 184 9.62 17.91 -1.34
N GLU A 185 10.14 19.10 -1.61
CA GLU A 185 9.72 20.31 -0.92
C GLU A 185 8.24 20.61 -1.22
N GLN A 186 7.47 20.93 -0.19
CA GLN A 186 6.05 21.24 -0.35
C GLN A 186 5.81 22.73 -0.21
N PRO A 187 5.42 23.43 -1.28
CA PRO A 187 5.22 24.88 -1.27
C PRO A 187 3.94 25.29 -0.53
N PHE A 188 3.01 24.36 -0.28
CA PHE A 188 1.71 24.60 0.35
C PHE A 188 1.42 23.58 1.44
N GLY A 189 0.68 23.97 2.46
CA GLY A 189 0.32 23.13 3.60
C GLY A 189 -0.91 22.22 3.37
N ASN A 190 -1.27 21.94 2.12
CA ASN A 190 -2.38 21.07 1.72
C ASN A 190 -2.20 20.56 0.29
N HIS A 191 -2.97 19.53 -0.09
CA HIS A 191 -2.96 18.89 -1.41
C HIS A 191 -1.58 18.32 -1.79
N ASN A 192 -0.89 17.70 -0.84
CA ASN A 192 0.49 17.26 -0.97
C ASN A 192 0.62 15.87 -1.62
N GLY A 193 -0.45 15.35 -2.27
CA GLY A 193 -0.46 14.05 -2.91
C GLY A 193 -0.57 12.92 -1.90
N GLY A 194 -0.28 11.69 -2.31
CA GLY A 194 -0.30 10.74 -1.27
C GLY A 194 -0.28 9.27 -1.52
N GLN A 195 -0.74 8.75 -2.60
CA GLN A 195 -0.77 7.29 -2.76
C GLN A 195 0.44 6.77 -3.52
N ILE A 196 1.08 5.76 -2.94
CA ILE A 196 2.10 4.92 -3.59
C ILE A 196 1.56 3.49 -3.73
N GLY A 197 2.07 2.73 -4.69
CA GLY A 197 1.66 1.34 -4.87
C GLY A 197 2.42 0.65 -5.98
N PHE A 198 2.42 -0.67 -5.93
CA PHE A 198 2.95 -1.52 -6.98
C PHE A 198 1.85 -1.89 -7.96
N ASN A 199 2.21 -2.21 -9.21
CA ASN A 199 1.25 -2.75 -10.17
C ASN A 199 0.75 -4.13 -9.69
N PRO A 200 -0.53 -4.27 -9.29
CA PRO A 200 -1.03 -5.53 -8.73
C PRO A 200 -1.18 -6.64 -9.78
N THR A 201 -1.09 -6.30 -11.07
CA THR A 201 -1.21 -7.26 -12.18
C THR A 201 0.15 -7.70 -12.73
N ALA A 202 1.25 -7.04 -12.31
CA ALA A 202 2.59 -7.43 -12.73
C ALA A 202 3.04 -8.74 -12.05
N SER A 203 3.69 -9.59 -12.81
CA SER A 203 4.29 -10.85 -12.38
C SER A 203 5.82 -10.78 -12.41
N SER A 204 6.49 -11.64 -11.66
CA SER A 204 7.96 -11.67 -11.54
C SER A 204 8.65 -12.00 -12.87
N GLY A 205 8.76 -11.14 -13.78
CA GLY A 205 9.30 -11.27 -15.15
C GLY A 205 8.83 -10.13 -16.02
N ASP A 206 7.84 -9.40 -15.56
CA ASP A 206 7.38 -8.19 -16.23
C ASP A 206 8.33 -7.03 -15.88
N SER A 207 8.50 -6.10 -16.81
CA SER A 207 9.46 -5.00 -16.65
C SER A 207 9.08 -3.99 -15.57
N ASP A 208 7.83 -3.97 -15.15
CA ASP A 208 7.25 -3.12 -14.12
C ASP A 208 7.00 -3.85 -12.78
N PHE A 209 7.38 -5.14 -12.69
CA PHE A 209 7.30 -5.88 -11.42
C PHE A 209 8.27 -5.27 -10.40
N GLY A 210 7.73 -4.95 -9.21
CA GLY A 210 8.52 -4.35 -8.13
C GLY A 210 8.89 -2.88 -8.34
N LEU A 211 8.32 -2.21 -9.34
CA LEU A 211 8.39 -0.75 -9.47
C LEU A 211 7.25 -0.10 -8.68
N LEU A 212 7.64 0.88 -7.84
CA LEU A 212 6.76 1.66 -6.99
C LEU A 212 6.31 2.94 -7.71
#